data_7a2750577d35ac4b33e5a4bfe8555679
#
_entry.id   7a2750577d35ac4b33e5a4bfe8555679
#
_cell.length_a   1.000
_cell.length_b   1.000
_cell.length_c   1.000
_cell.angle_alpha   90.00
_cell.angle_beta   90.00
_cell.angle_gamma   90.00
#
_symmetry.space_group_name_H-M   'P 1'
#
loop_
_entity.id
_entity.type
_entity.pdbx_description
1 polymer ?
#
loop_
_entity_poly.entity_id
_entity_poly.type
_entity_poly.pdbx_seq_one_letter_code
_entity_poly.pdbx_strand_id
1 'polypeptide(L)'
;MINSSPYVIAVGATTLSTNADGSYASESAWTFSGGGPSLYEAKPSWQLSIVPGNTRGVPDVSFDGDPNSGAIFVFDGSQVSNGGTSLSSPLFVGSWARLESAHGNRLGFPAPLLYGFGARSSGSIFHDVTSGSNGDYSAVTGWDYVTGLGSLNVAGLDSAISGESIGAVVTFLLHN
;
A
#
# COMPACT_ATOMS: atom_id res chain seq x y z
N MET A 1 -13.12 -9.65 10.18
CA MET A 1 -11.87 -10.14 9.54
C MET A 1 -10.71 -9.31 10.07
N ILE A 2 -9.52 -9.91 10.29
CA ILE A 2 -8.37 -9.22 10.90
C ILE A 2 -7.93 -7.98 10.08
N ASN A 3 -7.99 -8.07 8.75
CA ASN A 3 -7.58 -7.00 7.84
C ASN A 3 -8.45 -5.73 7.90
N SER A 4 -9.65 -5.79 8.45
CA SER A 4 -10.50 -4.60 8.64
C SER A 4 -10.25 -3.88 9.95
N SER A 5 -9.42 -4.41 10.84
CA SER A 5 -9.04 -3.72 12.08
C SER A 5 -8.32 -2.39 11.77
N PRO A 6 -8.61 -1.30 12.52
CA PRO A 6 -7.90 -0.03 12.35
C PRO A 6 -6.45 -0.05 12.90
N TYR A 7 -6.03 -1.16 13.48
CA TYR A 7 -4.68 -1.35 14.06
C TYR A 7 -3.76 -2.21 13.19
N VAL A 8 -4.16 -2.52 11.96
CA VAL A 8 -3.35 -3.25 10.99
C VAL A 8 -3.32 -2.53 9.64
N ILE A 9 -2.29 -2.78 8.84
CA ILE A 9 -2.27 -2.39 7.43
C ILE A 9 -2.86 -3.53 6.60
N ALA A 10 -3.88 -3.23 5.82
CA ALA A 10 -4.43 -4.14 4.82
C ALA A 10 -3.70 -3.92 3.50
N VAL A 11 -3.11 -4.97 2.96
CA VAL A 11 -2.33 -4.91 1.73
C VAL A 11 -3.05 -5.65 0.62
N GLY A 12 -3.38 -4.93 -0.45
CA GLY A 12 -3.91 -5.47 -1.69
C GLY A 12 -2.82 -6.00 -2.61
N ALA A 13 -3.21 -6.42 -3.79
CA ALA A 13 -2.29 -6.98 -4.77
C ALA A 13 -2.45 -6.35 -6.16
N THR A 14 -1.32 -6.21 -6.84
CA THR A 14 -1.22 -5.71 -8.21
C THR A 14 -0.56 -6.75 -9.12
N THR A 15 -0.67 -6.53 -10.42
CA THR A 15 0.15 -7.14 -11.46
C THR A 15 1.17 -6.11 -11.89
N LEU A 16 2.44 -6.35 -11.58
CA LEU A 16 3.55 -5.44 -11.87
C LEU A 16 4.13 -5.68 -13.27
N SER A 17 4.41 -4.60 -13.97
CA SER A 17 5.19 -4.60 -15.21
C SER A 17 6.48 -3.81 -14.99
N THR A 18 7.60 -4.36 -15.42
CA THR A 18 8.92 -3.72 -15.33
C THR A 18 9.52 -3.51 -16.71
N ASN A 19 10.38 -2.51 -16.83
CA ASN A 19 11.23 -2.33 -17.98
C ASN A 19 12.34 -3.40 -18.02
N ALA A 20 13.05 -3.49 -19.15
CA ALA A 20 14.11 -4.48 -19.33
C ALA A 20 15.29 -4.33 -18.33
N ASP A 21 15.45 -3.15 -17.74
CA ASP A 21 16.44 -2.86 -16.70
C ASP A 21 15.94 -3.15 -15.27
N GLY A 22 14.72 -3.65 -15.14
CA GLY A 22 14.07 -3.93 -13.86
C GLY A 22 13.42 -2.73 -13.18
N SER A 23 13.46 -1.54 -13.81
CA SER A 23 12.76 -0.38 -13.26
C SER A 23 11.23 -0.51 -13.42
N TYR A 24 10.50 0.17 -12.56
CA TYR A 24 9.04 0.25 -12.63
C TYR A 24 8.56 0.76 -13.99
N ALA A 25 7.61 0.08 -14.60
CA ALA A 25 6.95 0.52 -15.82
C ALA A 25 5.48 0.87 -15.56
N SER A 26 4.69 -0.06 -15.03
CA SER A 26 3.27 0.15 -14.72
C SER A 26 2.74 -0.93 -13.79
N GLU A 27 1.56 -0.68 -13.21
CA GLU A 27 0.79 -1.68 -12.46
C GLU A 27 -0.68 -1.63 -12.85
N SER A 28 -1.34 -2.76 -12.69
CA SER A 28 -2.79 -2.87 -12.69
C SER A 28 -3.26 -3.63 -11.46
N ALA A 29 -4.50 -3.41 -11.03
CA ALA A 29 -5.08 -4.21 -9.95
C ALA A 29 -5.12 -5.68 -10.33
N TRP A 30 -4.64 -6.55 -9.45
CA TRP A 30 -4.73 -7.99 -9.64
C TRP A 30 -6.15 -8.48 -9.39
N THR A 31 -6.68 -9.30 -10.31
CA THR A 31 -8.08 -9.77 -10.27
C THR A 31 -8.46 -10.50 -8.98
N PHE A 32 -7.49 -11.11 -8.31
CA PHE A 32 -7.70 -11.81 -7.03
C PHE A 32 -7.33 -10.97 -5.80
N SER A 33 -7.07 -9.66 -5.96
CA SER A 33 -6.95 -8.73 -4.84
C SER A 33 -8.29 -8.59 -4.12
N GLY A 34 -8.26 -8.46 -2.81
CA GLY A 34 -9.47 -8.27 -2.00
C GLY A 34 -9.58 -6.85 -1.46
N GLY A 35 -10.81 -6.36 -1.30
CA GLY A 35 -11.05 -5.05 -0.71
C GLY A 35 -12.53 -4.77 -0.47
N GLY A 36 -12.82 -3.60 0.08
CA GLY A 36 -14.18 -3.16 0.34
C GLY A 36 -14.34 -2.41 1.67
N PRO A 37 -15.55 -1.88 1.95
CA PRO A 37 -15.88 -1.27 3.23
C PRO A 37 -16.08 -2.34 4.32
N SER A 38 -15.59 -2.08 5.51
CA SER A 38 -15.86 -2.93 6.68
C SER A 38 -17.33 -2.88 7.05
N LEU A 39 -17.88 -4.02 7.45
CA LEU A 39 -19.23 -4.11 8.01
C LEU A 39 -19.29 -3.80 9.52
N TYR A 40 -18.14 -3.78 10.20
CA TYR A 40 -18.07 -3.73 11.66
C TYR A 40 -17.23 -2.58 12.19
N GLU A 41 -16.18 -2.19 11.48
CA GLU A 41 -15.22 -1.19 11.93
C GLU A 41 -15.60 0.21 11.41
N ALA A 42 -15.71 1.15 12.32
CA ALA A 42 -15.86 2.56 11.96
C ALA A 42 -14.63 3.08 11.22
N LYS A 43 -14.83 4.10 10.40
CA LYS A 43 -13.72 4.76 9.70
C LYS A 43 -12.76 5.38 10.72
N PRO A 44 -11.47 5.00 10.72
CA PRO A 44 -10.47 5.63 11.58
C PRO A 44 -10.17 7.07 11.13
N SER A 45 -9.71 7.90 12.07
CA SER A 45 -9.44 9.32 11.83
C SER A 45 -8.51 9.58 10.65
N TRP A 46 -7.50 8.74 10.45
CA TRP A 46 -6.54 8.86 9.36
C TRP A 46 -7.11 8.53 7.96
N GLN A 47 -8.32 7.94 7.86
CA GLN A 47 -9.01 7.74 6.58
C GLN A 47 -10.03 8.85 6.23
N LEU A 48 -10.33 9.76 7.14
CA LEU A 48 -11.47 10.68 7.00
C LEU A 48 -11.44 11.52 5.73
N SER A 49 -10.28 11.98 5.30
CA SER A 49 -10.13 12.89 4.15
C SER A 49 -10.04 12.17 2.79
N ILE A 50 -9.84 10.85 2.77
CA ILE A 50 -9.51 10.11 1.55
C ILE A 50 -10.56 9.04 1.23
N VAL A 51 -10.91 8.21 2.21
CA VAL A 51 -11.77 7.05 1.99
C VAL A 51 -13.24 7.44 2.03
N PRO A 52 -14.07 7.04 1.05
CA PRO A 52 -15.49 7.33 1.04
C PRO A 52 -16.27 6.56 2.14
N GLY A 53 -17.51 6.99 2.42
CA GLY A 53 -18.40 6.34 3.39
C GLY A 53 -18.01 6.60 4.85
N ASN A 54 -18.51 5.77 5.79
CA ASN A 54 -18.36 5.97 7.23
C ASN A 54 -17.66 4.80 7.94
N THR A 55 -17.24 3.78 7.20
CA THR A 55 -16.60 2.59 7.74
C THR A 55 -15.15 2.48 7.24
N ARG A 56 -14.35 1.69 7.93
CA ARG A 56 -12.99 1.34 7.55
C ARG A 56 -12.99 0.80 6.12
N GLY A 57 -12.26 1.44 5.20
CA GLY A 57 -12.01 0.95 3.84
C GLY A 57 -10.70 0.18 3.76
N VAL A 58 -10.68 -0.91 3.04
CA VAL A 58 -9.49 -1.71 2.76
C VAL A 58 -9.39 -2.02 1.25
N PRO A 59 -8.15 -2.17 0.71
CA PRO A 59 -6.86 -2.14 1.35
C PRO A 59 -6.36 -0.71 1.63
N ASP A 60 -5.23 -0.59 2.34
CA ASP A 60 -4.55 0.69 2.56
C ASP A 60 -3.57 0.99 1.43
N VAL A 61 -2.80 -0.01 1.04
CA VAL A 61 -1.79 0.01 -0.03
C VAL A 61 -1.81 -1.32 -0.76
N SER A 62 -1.08 -1.40 -1.87
CA SER A 62 -0.88 -2.63 -2.62
C SER A 62 0.59 -2.87 -2.94
N PHE A 63 0.94 -4.11 -3.24
CA PHE A 63 2.21 -4.53 -3.80
C PHE A 63 1.97 -5.65 -4.82
N ASP A 64 3.00 -5.99 -5.60
CA ASP A 64 2.92 -7.09 -6.56
C ASP A 64 2.47 -8.39 -5.88
N GLY A 65 1.50 -9.06 -6.47
CA GLY A 65 0.93 -10.31 -5.97
C GLY A 65 0.43 -11.23 -7.09
N ASP A 66 0.51 -10.80 -8.34
CA ASP A 66 0.19 -11.69 -9.46
C ASP A 66 1.32 -12.73 -9.63
N PRO A 67 1.04 -14.04 -9.60
CA PRO A 67 2.07 -15.06 -9.84
C PRO A 67 2.80 -14.92 -11.18
N ASN A 68 2.21 -14.24 -12.17
CA ASN A 68 2.84 -14.01 -13.47
C ASN A 68 3.91 -12.90 -13.44
N SER A 69 3.80 -11.94 -12.54
CA SER A 69 4.80 -10.90 -12.27
C SER A 69 5.56 -11.13 -10.96
N GLY A 70 5.14 -12.09 -10.17
CA GLY A 70 5.53 -12.33 -8.79
C GLY A 70 7.00 -12.68 -8.56
N ALA A 71 7.31 -13.06 -7.33
CA ALA A 71 8.68 -13.36 -6.93
C ALA A 71 9.18 -14.69 -7.50
N ILE A 72 10.41 -14.68 -7.99
CA ILE A 72 11.13 -15.87 -8.42
C ILE A 72 11.98 -16.38 -7.24
N PHE A 73 11.87 -17.65 -6.91
CA PHE A 73 12.67 -18.31 -5.88
C PHE A 73 13.04 -19.74 -6.27
N VAL A 74 14.02 -20.30 -5.59
CA VAL A 74 14.43 -21.68 -5.81
C VAL A 74 13.75 -22.58 -4.79
N PHE A 75 13.00 -23.56 -5.26
CA PHE A 75 12.35 -24.58 -4.45
C PHE A 75 12.69 -25.97 -5.00
N ASP A 76 13.19 -26.83 -4.16
CA ASP A 76 13.64 -28.20 -4.51
C ASP A 76 14.53 -28.24 -5.76
N GLY A 77 15.51 -27.33 -5.82
CA GLY A 77 16.47 -27.21 -6.92
C GLY A 77 15.91 -26.64 -8.22
N SER A 78 14.63 -26.29 -8.27
CA SER A 78 13.96 -25.69 -9.43
C SER A 78 13.60 -24.23 -9.19
N GLN A 79 13.73 -23.40 -10.23
CA GLN A 79 13.27 -22.03 -10.19
C GLN A 79 11.74 -22.00 -10.40
N VAL A 80 11.03 -21.35 -9.48
CA VAL A 80 9.58 -21.20 -9.50
C VAL A 80 9.19 -19.73 -9.30
N SER A 81 8.08 -19.31 -9.92
CA SER A 81 7.45 -18.03 -9.64
C SER A 81 6.21 -18.26 -8.78
N ASN A 82 5.97 -17.37 -7.83
CA ASN A 82 4.76 -17.41 -7.01
C ASN A 82 4.31 -15.99 -6.64
N GLY A 83 3.06 -15.86 -6.21
CA GLY A 83 2.43 -14.60 -5.88
C GLY A 83 1.37 -14.76 -4.78
N GLY A 84 0.28 -14.03 -4.96
CA GLY A 84 -0.80 -13.88 -4.00
C GLY A 84 -0.61 -12.65 -3.12
N THR A 85 -1.66 -12.24 -2.42
CA THR A 85 -1.55 -11.23 -1.33
C THR A 85 -0.59 -11.70 -0.23
N SER A 86 -0.27 -13.00 -0.21
CA SER A 86 0.77 -13.61 0.63
C SER A 86 2.20 -13.21 0.24
N LEU A 87 2.40 -12.69 -0.98
CA LEU A 87 3.64 -12.02 -1.40
C LEU A 87 3.57 -10.51 -1.10
N SER A 88 2.45 -9.85 -1.45
CA SER A 88 2.27 -8.41 -1.27
C SER A 88 2.47 -7.96 0.18
N SER A 89 1.89 -8.69 1.14
CA SER A 89 2.02 -8.34 2.57
C SER A 89 3.46 -8.36 3.09
N PRO A 90 4.27 -9.40 2.88
CA PRO A 90 5.67 -9.38 3.33
C PRO A 90 6.54 -8.38 2.56
N LEU A 91 6.22 -8.04 1.30
CA LEU A 91 6.89 -6.95 0.58
C LEU A 91 6.65 -5.60 1.28
N PHE A 92 5.42 -5.33 1.72
CA PHE A 92 5.12 -4.15 2.53
C PHE A 92 5.90 -4.18 3.85
N VAL A 93 5.86 -5.30 4.58
CA VAL A 93 6.55 -5.43 5.88
C VAL A 93 8.05 -5.21 5.74
N GLY A 94 8.69 -5.80 4.73
CA GLY A 94 10.12 -5.61 4.46
C GLY A 94 10.47 -4.16 4.10
N SER A 95 9.63 -3.53 3.28
CA SER A 95 9.77 -2.11 2.92
C SER A 95 9.64 -1.19 4.14
N TRP A 96 8.64 -1.44 4.98
CA TRP A 96 8.44 -0.67 6.20
C TRP A 96 9.57 -0.87 7.22
N ALA A 97 10.02 -2.11 7.42
CA ALA A 97 11.15 -2.40 8.30
C ALA A 97 12.44 -1.69 7.86
N ARG A 98 12.67 -1.59 6.53
CA ARG A 98 13.79 -0.82 5.98
C ARG A 98 13.67 0.67 6.31
N LEU A 99 12.47 1.27 6.12
CA LEU A 99 12.21 2.66 6.46
C LEU A 99 12.38 2.92 7.96
N GLU A 100 11.82 2.05 8.81
CA GLU A 100 12.01 2.13 10.26
C GLU A 100 13.50 2.14 10.64
N SER A 101 14.29 1.24 10.07
CA SER A 101 15.73 1.19 10.31
C SER A 101 16.44 2.48 9.86
N ALA A 102 16.09 3.02 8.68
CA ALA A 102 16.66 4.25 8.15
C ALA A 102 16.33 5.48 9.03
N HIS A 103 15.15 5.49 9.66
CA HIS A 103 14.67 6.59 10.49
C HIS A 103 14.76 6.33 12.00
N GLY A 104 15.63 5.41 12.41
CA GLY A 104 15.95 5.13 13.82
C GLY A 104 14.81 4.49 14.60
N ASN A 105 13.96 3.69 13.94
CA ASN A 105 12.81 2.98 14.50
C ASN A 105 11.82 3.92 15.23
N ARG A 106 11.47 5.02 14.61
CA ARG A 106 10.61 6.07 15.17
C ARG A 106 9.35 6.39 14.37
N LEU A 107 9.11 5.69 13.25
CA LEU A 107 7.94 5.94 12.40
C LEU A 107 6.65 5.36 13.00
N GLY A 108 6.75 4.22 13.66
CA GLY A 108 5.64 3.56 14.36
C GLY A 108 4.59 2.96 13.40
N PHE A 109 3.32 3.03 13.76
CA PHE A 109 2.25 2.46 12.96
C PHE A 109 2.09 3.20 11.62
N PRO A 110 2.14 2.49 10.47
CA PRO A 110 2.24 3.12 9.15
C PRO A 110 1.05 3.97 8.72
N ALA A 111 -0.20 3.55 9.05
CA ALA A 111 -1.39 4.10 8.42
C ALA A 111 -1.53 5.63 8.52
N PRO A 112 -1.38 6.27 9.69
CA PRO A 112 -1.50 7.73 9.78
C PRO A 112 -0.51 8.45 8.87
N LEU A 113 0.73 7.96 8.80
CA LEU A 113 1.78 8.55 7.97
C LEU A 113 1.44 8.40 6.47
N LEU A 114 1.07 7.19 6.03
CA LEU A 114 0.75 6.90 4.64
C LEU A 114 -0.46 7.71 4.16
N TYR A 115 -1.53 7.77 4.95
CA TYR A 115 -2.71 8.57 4.61
C TYR A 115 -2.45 10.08 4.69
N GLY A 116 -1.59 10.53 5.59
CA GLY A 116 -1.14 11.92 5.65
C GLY A 116 -0.42 12.35 4.37
N PHE A 117 0.40 11.48 3.79
CA PHE A 117 1.02 11.72 2.48
C PHE A 117 0.03 11.55 1.33
N GLY A 118 -0.85 10.54 1.36
CA GLY A 118 -1.87 10.32 0.34
C GLY A 118 -2.80 11.51 0.16
N ALA A 119 -3.20 12.18 1.25
CA ALA A 119 -4.03 13.39 1.22
C ALA A 119 -3.35 14.59 0.53
N ARG A 120 -2.04 14.59 0.43
CA ARG A 120 -1.25 15.67 -0.19
C ARG A 120 -0.96 15.46 -1.68
N SER A 121 -1.55 14.44 -2.31
CA SER A 121 -1.40 14.12 -3.75
C SER A 121 0.06 13.98 -4.20
N SER A 122 0.86 13.25 -3.45
CA SER A 122 2.29 13.09 -3.77
C SER A 122 2.53 11.89 -4.68
N GLY A 123 2.39 12.08 -5.99
CA GLY A 123 2.72 11.07 -7.01
C GLY A 123 4.16 10.55 -6.98
N SER A 124 5.02 11.12 -6.12
CA SER A 124 6.37 10.62 -5.87
C SER A 124 6.44 9.52 -4.79
N ILE A 125 5.37 9.35 -3.98
CA ILE A 125 5.33 8.42 -2.84
C ILE A 125 4.55 7.15 -3.18
N PHE A 126 3.50 7.28 -4.00
CA PHE A 126 2.69 6.15 -4.46
C PHE A 126 2.67 6.12 -5.98
N HIS A 127 2.68 4.91 -6.53
CA HIS A 127 2.24 4.66 -7.90
C HIS A 127 0.72 4.45 -7.85
N ASP A 128 -0.03 5.45 -8.30
CA ASP A 128 -1.49 5.41 -8.36
C ASP A 128 -1.92 4.37 -9.42
N VAL A 129 -2.56 3.29 -8.97
CA VAL A 129 -3.00 2.19 -9.83
C VAL A 129 -4.40 2.48 -10.31
N THR A 130 -4.55 2.84 -11.59
CA THR A 130 -5.81 3.34 -12.16
C THR A 130 -6.48 2.38 -13.15
N SER A 131 -5.97 1.15 -13.25
CA SER A 131 -6.50 0.13 -14.17
C SER A 131 -6.63 -1.22 -13.47
N GLY A 132 -7.54 -2.06 -13.99
CA GLY A 132 -7.83 -3.38 -13.45
C GLY A 132 -9.00 -3.38 -12.46
N SER A 133 -9.40 -4.58 -12.04
CA SER A 133 -10.57 -4.81 -11.18
C SER A 133 -10.46 -6.18 -10.51
N ASN A 134 -11.04 -6.32 -9.31
CA ASN A 134 -11.24 -7.61 -8.66
C ASN A 134 -12.65 -8.19 -8.85
N GLY A 135 -13.42 -7.60 -9.76
CA GLY A 135 -14.81 -8.00 -10.04
C GLY A 135 -15.83 -7.14 -9.29
N ASP A 136 -15.63 -6.89 -8.00
CA ASP A 136 -16.53 -6.07 -7.20
C ASP A 136 -16.18 -4.58 -7.26
N TYR A 137 -14.87 -4.27 -7.34
CA TYR A 137 -14.36 -2.90 -7.38
C TYR A 137 -13.35 -2.74 -8.51
N SER A 138 -13.30 -1.54 -9.10
CA SER A 138 -12.32 -1.16 -10.12
C SER A 138 -11.29 -0.21 -9.52
N ALA A 139 -10.05 -0.32 -9.99
CA ALA A 139 -9.02 0.66 -9.71
C ALA A 139 -9.35 1.98 -10.40
N VAL A 140 -9.20 3.09 -9.68
CA VAL A 140 -9.49 4.45 -10.15
C VAL A 140 -8.42 5.41 -9.63
N THR A 141 -8.39 6.63 -10.16
CA THR A 141 -7.46 7.67 -9.67
C THR A 141 -7.67 7.95 -8.18
N GLY A 142 -6.60 7.96 -7.42
CA GLY A 142 -6.58 8.13 -5.97
C GLY A 142 -6.86 6.83 -5.23
N TRP A 143 -7.40 6.93 -4.03
CA TRP A 143 -7.69 5.75 -3.21
C TRP A 143 -8.90 4.97 -3.74
N ASP A 144 -8.78 3.66 -3.82
CA ASP A 144 -9.88 2.76 -4.20
C ASP A 144 -9.91 1.46 -3.37
N TYR A 145 -11.02 0.69 -3.50
CA TYR A 145 -11.24 -0.55 -2.77
C TYR A 145 -10.49 -1.77 -3.33
N VAL A 146 -9.62 -1.62 -4.33
CA VAL A 146 -8.83 -2.73 -4.91
C VAL A 146 -7.36 -2.59 -4.54
N THR A 147 -6.82 -1.36 -4.62
CA THR A 147 -5.39 -1.07 -4.49
C THR A 147 -5.04 -0.08 -3.37
N GLY A 148 -6.05 0.48 -2.68
CA GLY A 148 -5.83 1.47 -1.64
C GLY A 148 -5.21 2.76 -2.20
N LEU A 149 -4.16 3.26 -1.56
CA LEU A 149 -3.36 4.40 -2.03
C LEU A 149 -2.46 4.06 -3.25
N GLY A 150 -2.53 2.82 -3.74
CA GLY A 150 -1.65 2.29 -4.77
C GLY A 150 -0.41 1.60 -4.20
N SER A 151 0.59 1.33 -5.03
CA SER A 151 1.83 0.71 -4.59
C SER A 151 2.85 1.75 -4.10
N LEU A 152 3.65 1.35 -3.10
CA LEU A 152 4.54 2.29 -2.42
C LEU A 152 5.85 2.48 -3.18
N ASN A 153 6.16 3.72 -3.57
CA ASN A 153 7.51 4.10 -3.94
C ASN A 153 8.35 4.33 -2.67
N VAL A 154 9.06 3.29 -2.25
CA VAL A 154 9.82 3.30 -0.98
C VAL A 154 10.88 4.40 -0.95
N ALA A 155 11.58 4.65 -2.06
CA ALA A 155 12.58 5.71 -2.15
C ALA A 155 11.96 7.11 -2.09
N GLY A 156 10.79 7.29 -2.71
CA GLY A 156 10.01 8.52 -2.63
C GLY A 156 9.54 8.80 -1.21
N LEU A 157 9.03 7.78 -0.52
CA LEU A 157 8.60 7.91 0.88
C LEU A 157 9.78 8.20 1.81
N ASP A 158 10.92 7.51 1.65
CA ASP A 158 12.15 7.76 2.42
C ASP A 158 12.61 9.22 2.30
N SER A 159 12.62 9.74 1.07
CA SER A 159 12.96 11.13 0.78
C SER A 159 11.97 12.12 1.40
N ALA A 160 10.68 11.83 1.34
CA ALA A 160 9.64 12.68 1.90
C ALA A 160 9.72 12.74 3.45
N ILE A 161 9.92 11.60 4.10
CA ILE A 161 10.11 11.53 5.56
C ILE A 161 11.37 12.30 5.98
N SER A 162 12.46 12.18 5.23
CA SER A 162 13.72 12.89 5.50
C SER A 162 13.61 14.40 5.29
N GLY A 163 12.77 14.85 4.36
CA GLY A 163 12.54 16.26 4.05
C GLY A 163 11.58 16.95 5.02
N GLU A 164 10.70 16.21 5.70
CA GLU A 164 9.82 16.72 6.72
C GLU A 164 10.45 16.46 8.10
N SER A 165 10.56 17.49 8.96
CA SER A 165 10.85 17.22 10.38
C SER A 165 9.71 16.36 10.94
N ILE A 166 10.04 15.20 11.50
CA ILE A 166 9.07 14.23 12.07
C ILE A 166 8.03 14.91 13.00
N GLY A 167 8.41 16.02 13.64
CA GLY A 167 7.52 16.84 14.43
C GLY A 167 6.36 17.50 13.67
N ALA A 168 6.54 17.85 12.40
CA ALA A 168 5.49 18.46 11.59
C ALA A 168 4.42 17.44 11.16
N VAL A 169 4.82 16.21 10.87
CA VAL A 169 3.89 15.12 10.49
C VAL A 169 3.05 14.68 11.68
N VAL A 170 3.65 14.55 12.86
CA VAL A 170 2.95 14.17 14.10
C VAL A 170 1.98 15.27 14.54
N THR A 171 2.35 16.54 14.41
CA THR A 171 1.48 17.67 14.79
C THR A 171 0.24 17.75 13.89
N PHE A 172 0.36 17.49 12.59
CA PHE A 172 -0.78 17.44 11.68
C PHE A 172 -1.78 16.32 12.01
N LEU A 173 -1.28 15.16 12.46
CA LEU A 173 -2.09 13.99 12.81
C LEU A 173 -2.82 14.14 14.17
N LEU A 174 -2.35 15.01 15.06
CA LEU A 174 -2.95 15.22 16.39
C LEU A 174 -3.98 16.37 16.40
N HIS A 175 -4.09 17.16 15.33
CA HIS A 175 -4.95 18.35 15.27
C HIS A 175 -6.09 18.25 14.23
N ASN A 176 -6.22 17.12 13.55
CA ASN A 176 -7.35 16.76 12.68
C ASN A 176 -7.98 15.43 13.12
#